data_02583911adfbd0f02715cb8b44601f55
#
_entry.id   02583911adfbd0f02715cb8b44601f55
#
_cell.length_a   1.000
_cell.length_b   1.000
_cell.length_c   1.000
_cell.angle_alpha   90.00
_cell.angle_beta   90.00
_cell.angle_gamma   90.00
#
_symmetry.space_group_name_H-M   'P 1'
#
loop_
_entity.id
_entity.type
_entity.pdbx_description
1 polymer ?
#
loop_
_entity_poly.entity_id
_entity_poly.type
_entity_poly.pdbx_seq_one_letter_code
_entity_poly.pdbx_strand_id
1 'polypeptide(L)'
;MRKTFIIGFASLMLLASCNKDKAILDNLSNYNSSMETSGYHFGDKIELPKEVTDNAESITISFGEKETKNLTIDPNFFTLGDNPVTFVIKTKGGETLNQDATINVFAKTPEKTITYQIIKEYPHNPANFVQGFQLEGNTIYESDGQTGSSQILKYNLGDTTTITATKQPDTVFSEGATIVGDKVYQLTWQNKVGYIYDKASLKLLSEFPYPNAIGEGWGLTYDGKNLILSDGTKTLYFLSPSDPSKVVKQVSVAGNAQVYDQLNELEFHNGFVYANVWQKPIILKIDPKNGEVIGKFDFTEIAKRHTKGTDDVLNGIAFKGDNMLITGKNWDKIYEVEIK
;
A
#
# COMPACT_ATOMS: atom_id res chain seq x y z
N MET A 1 71.71 -16.47 -32.35
CA MET A 1 71.17 -15.65 -31.27
C MET A 1 69.65 -15.88 -31.20
N ARG A 2 69.21 -16.63 -30.15
CA ARG A 2 67.84 -17.02 -29.92
C ARG A 2 67.08 -15.83 -29.34
N LYS A 3 65.99 -15.36 -29.97
CA LYS A 3 64.98 -14.52 -29.35
C LYS A 3 63.81 -15.39 -28.92
N THR A 4 63.70 -15.60 -27.62
CA THR A 4 62.68 -16.38 -26.97
C THR A 4 61.36 -15.63 -26.89
N PHE A 5 60.29 -16.26 -27.35
CA PHE A 5 58.89 -15.83 -27.23
C PHE A 5 58.50 -15.80 -25.78
N ILE A 6 58.00 -14.65 -25.31
CA ILE A 6 57.17 -14.49 -24.09
C ILE A 6 55.94 -13.68 -24.55
N ILE A 7 54.99 -14.34 -25.20
CA ILE A 7 53.63 -13.83 -25.44
C ILE A 7 52.73 -15.06 -25.29
N GLY A 8 52.23 -15.31 -24.13
CA GLY A 8 51.30 -16.44 -23.94
C GLY A 8 50.57 -16.50 -22.62
N PHE A 9 50.96 -15.70 -21.59
CA PHE A 9 50.38 -15.84 -20.27
C PHE A 9 49.30 -14.80 -19.89
N ALA A 10 49.36 -13.60 -20.48
CA ALA A 10 48.36 -12.55 -20.15
C ALA A 10 47.01 -12.80 -20.77
N SER A 11 46.94 -13.44 -21.93
CA SER A 11 45.67 -13.72 -22.66
C SER A 11 44.85 -14.83 -22.01
N LEU A 12 45.49 -15.83 -21.39
CA LEU A 12 44.79 -16.90 -20.67
C LEU A 12 44.21 -16.43 -19.34
N MET A 13 44.86 -15.50 -18.61
CA MET A 13 44.34 -14.94 -17.38
C MET A 13 43.10 -14.06 -17.62
N LEU A 14 43.06 -13.29 -18.69
CA LEU A 14 41.91 -12.46 -19.04
C LEU A 14 40.66 -13.31 -19.40
N LEU A 15 40.83 -14.41 -20.12
CA LEU A 15 39.73 -15.32 -20.47
C LEU A 15 39.23 -16.11 -19.23
N ALA A 16 40.09 -16.45 -18.29
CA ALA A 16 39.73 -17.14 -17.08
C ALA A 16 38.98 -16.20 -16.10
N SER A 17 39.33 -14.91 -16.05
CA SER A 17 38.61 -13.89 -15.26
C SER A 17 37.20 -13.69 -15.82
N CYS A 18 37.04 -13.44 -17.12
CA CYS A 18 35.73 -13.27 -17.76
C CYS A 18 34.80 -14.47 -17.55
N ASN A 19 35.29 -15.69 -17.55
CA ASN A 19 34.47 -16.88 -17.30
C ASN A 19 34.01 -16.98 -15.83
N LYS A 20 34.87 -16.60 -14.87
CA LYS A 20 34.51 -16.59 -13.44
C LYS A 20 33.52 -15.48 -13.12
N ASP A 21 33.72 -14.29 -13.65
CA ASP A 21 32.85 -13.15 -13.44
C ASP A 21 31.46 -13.43 -14.01
N LYS A 22 31.38 -14.06 -15.19
CA LYS A 22 30.13 -14.52 -15.77
C LYS A 22 29.45 -15.58 -14.89
N ALA A 23 30.20 -16.54 -14.34
CA ALA A 23 29.64 -17.57 -13.47
C ALA A 23 29.08 -16.96 -12.17
N ILE A 24 29.71 -15.95 -11.60
CA ILE A 24 29.20 -15.21 -10.43
C ILE A 24 27.85 -14.57 -10.77
N LEU A 25 27.77 -13.84 -11.87
CA LEU A 25 26.53 -13.16 -12.29
C LEU A 25 25.41 -14.15 -12.61
N ASP A 26 25.71 -15.23 -13.34
CA ASP A 26 24.72 -16.26 -13.70
C ASP A 26 24.16 -16.95 -12.41
N ASN A 27 25.04 -17.28 -11.45
CA ASN A 27 24.61 -17.86 -10.17
C ASN A 27 23.76 -16.89 -9.34
N LEU A 28 24.13 -15.60 -9.31
CA LEU A 28 23.36 -14.60 -8.58
C LEU A 28 22.01 -14.32 -9.25
N SER A 29 21.97 -14.29 -10.58
CA SER A 29 20.73 -14.13 -11.35
C SER A 29 19.75 -15.29 -11.11
N ASN A 30 20.25 -16.54 -11.15
CA ASN A 30 19.44 -17.72 -10.84
C ASN A 30 18.93 -17.72 -9.40
N TYR A 31 19.78 -17.30 -8.46
CA TYR A 31 19.41 -17.14 -7.05
C TYR A 31 18.32 -16.09 -6.88
N ASN A 32 18.44 -14.91 -7.50
CA ASN A 32 17.44 -13.85 -7.47
C ASN A 32 16.07 -14.34 -7.98
N SER A 33 16.04 -15.06 -9.10
CA SER A 33 14.80 -15.63 -9.65
C SER A 33 14.11 -16.59 -8.67
N SER A 34 14.89 -17.32 -7.85
CA SER A 34 14.33 -18.19 -6.81
C SER A 34 13.82 -17.39 -5.61
N MET A 35 14.44 -16.25 -5.33
CA MET A 35 14.12 -15.39 -4.20
C MET A 35 12.85 -14.55 -4.42
N GLU A 36 12.57 -14.13 -5.65
CA GLU A 36 11.35 -13.43 -6.02
C GLU A 36 10.09 -14.25 -5.69
N THR A 37 10.22 -15.58 -5.65
CA THR A 37 9.09 -16.49 -5.37
C THR A 37 8.95 -16.88 -3.90
N SER A 38 10.04 -16.89 -3.11
CA SER A 38 10.02 -17.38 -1.72
C SER A 38 9.95 -16.26 -0.67
N GLY A 39 10.51 -15.08 -0.97
CA GLY A 39 10.56 -13.94 -0.05
C GLY A 39 11.37 -14.18 1.23
N TYR A 40 11.48 -13.13 2.04
CA TYR A 40 12.16 -13.12 3.32
C TYR A 40 11.28 -12.53 4.42
N HIS A 41 11.69 -12.71 5.68
CA HIS A 41 11.17 -12.02 6.85
C HIS A 41 12.26 -11.19 7.53
N PHE A 42 11.88 -10.19 8.29
CA PHE A 42 12.86 -9.45 9.09
C PHE A 42 13.62 -10.38 10.03
N GLY A 43 14.94 -10.28 10.00
CA GLY A 43 15.89 -11.13 10.74
C GLY A 43 16.44 -12.31 9.95
N ASP A 44 15.90 -12.63 8.79
CA ASP A 44 16.43 -13.69 7.92
C ASP A 44 17.75 -13.27 7.32
N LYS A 45 18.60 -14.27 7.00
CA LYS A 45 19.86 -14.07 6.30
C LYS A 45 19.69 -14.29 4.80
N ILE A 46 20.31 -13.43 4.02
CA ILE A 46 20.49 -13.62 2.58
C ILE A 46 21.66 -14.59 2.39
N GLU A 47 21.35 -15.84 2.07
CA GLU A 47 22.34 -16.91 1.86
C GLU A 47 22.73 -16.98 0.39
N LEU A 48 23.69 -16.16 -0.01
CA LEU A 48 24.18 -16.11 -1.39
C LEU A 48 24.86 -17.43 -1.79
N PRO A 49 24.83 -17.81 -3.09
CA PRO A 49 25.51 -18.99 -3.63
C PRO A 49 27.01 -18.99 -3.27
N LYS A 50 27.57 -20.18 -3.01
CA LYS A 50 28.98 -20.32 -2.70
C LYS A 50 29.89 -19.77 -3.80
N GLU A 51 29.51 -19.96 -5.07
CA GLU A 51 30.26 -19.39 -6.20
C GLU A 51 30.42 -17.87 -6.09
N VAL A 52 29.41 -17.18 -5.56
CA VAL A 52 29.47 -15.74 -5.31
C VAL A 52 30.36 -15.44 -4.09
N THR A 53 30.08 -16.08 -2.95
CA THR A 53 30.78 -15.79 -1.68
C THR A 53 32.25 -16.19 -1.69
N ASP A 54 32.60 -17.31 -2.35
CA ASP A 54 33.98 -17.82 -2.42
C ASP A 54 34.86 -16.96 -3.32
N ASN A 55 34.30 -16.25 -4.30
CA ASN A 55 35.04 -15.39 -5.21
C ASN A 55 34.95 -13.89 -4.89
N ALA A 56 34.12 -13.49 -3.94
CA ALA A 56 34.00 -12.09 -3.52
C ALA A 56 35.08 -11.72 -2.48
N GLU A 57 35.66 -10.52 -2.62
CA GLU A 57 36.41 -9.80 -1.59
C GLU A 57 35.44 -9.09 -0.63
N SER A 58 34.40 -8.48 -1.21
CA SER A 58 33.30 -7.86 -0.46
C SER A 58 32.00 -7.88 -1.25
N ILE A 59 30.88 -7.89 -0.52
CA ILE A 59 29.53 -7.78 -1.08
C ILE A 59 28.85 -6.64 -0.35
N THR A 60 28.24 -5.72 -1.12
CA THR A 60 27.47 -4.59 -0.64
C THR A 60 26.09 -4.65 -1.30
N ILE A 61 25.04 -4.39 -0.53
CA ILE A 61 23.68 -4.21 -1.04
C ILE A 61 23.41 -2.72 -1.06
N SER A 62 23.03 -2.19 -2.22
CA SER A 62 22.63 -0.81 -2.42
C SER A 62 21.09 -0.75 -2.61
N PHE A 63 20.42 0.15 -1.90
CA PHE A 63 18.98 0.40 -1.97
C PHE A 63 18.72 1.91 -1.92
N GLY A 64 18.43 2.50 -3.08
CA GLY A 64 18.38 3.95 -3.23
C GLY A 64 19.74 4.59 -2.88
N GLU A 65 19.74 5.53 -1.93
CA GLU A 65 20.96 6.20 -1.45
C GLU A 65 21.64 5.46 -0.27
N LYS A 66 21.07 4.34 0.17
CA LYS A 66 21.58 3.55 1.31
C LYS A 66 22.41 2.38 0.83
N GLU A 67 23.42 2.02 1.61
CA GLU A 67 24.24 0.83 1.38
C GLU A 67 24.45 0.05 2.67
N THR A 68 24.56 -1.28 2.57
CA THR A 68 24.89 -2.16 3.68
C THR A 68 25.75 -3.34 3.22
N LYS A 69 26.64 -3.79 4.09
CA LYS A 69 27.34 -5.08 3.96
C LYS A 69 26.71 -6.17 4.82
N ASN A 70 25.69 -5.81 5.58
CA ASN A 70 24.94 -6.78 6.38
C ASN A 70 23.98 -7.55 5.44
N LEU A 71 24.15 -8.86 5.39
CA LEU A 71 23.30 -9.77 4.62
C LEU A 71 22.09 -10.27 5.46
N THR A 72 21.71 -9.54 6.51
CA THR A 72 20.49 -9.81 7.27
C THR A 72 19.41 -8.82 6.84
N ILE A 73 18.16 -9.28 6.73
CA ILE A 73 17.01 -8.43 6.44
C ILE A 73 16.71 -7.56 7.67
N ASP A 74 17.30 -6.37 7.69
CA ASP A 74 17.19 -5.39 8.78
C ASP A 74 16.03 -4.41 8.47
N PRO A 75 15.05 -4.22 9.38
CA PRO A 75 13.95 -3.28 9.19
C PRO A 75 14.37 -1.80 9.10
N ASN A 76 15.61 -1.46 9.49
CA ASN A 76 16.15 -0.11 9.29
C ASN A 76 16.65 0.13 7.86
N PHE A 77 16.87 -0.95 7.10
CA PHE A 77 17.35 -0.90 5.72
C PHE A 77 16.28 -1.33 4.73
N PHE A 78 15.59 -2.44 4.99
CA PHE A 78 14.52 -2.98 4.16
C PHE A 78 13.14 -2.58 4.67
N THR A 79 12.16 -2.55 3.77
CA THR A 79 10.72 -2.36 4.10
C THR A 79 9.94 -3.62 3.75
N LEU A 80 8.73 -3.76 4.27
CA LEU A 80 7.81 -4.78 3.77
C LEU A 80 7.52 -4.58 2.28
N GLY A 81 7.29 -5.68 1.57
CA GLY A 81 7.08 -5.72 0.12
C GLY A 81 8.39 -5.73 -0.66
N ASP A 82 8.34 -5.23 -1.88
CA ASP A 82 9.45 -5.28 -2.82
C ASP A 82 10.50 -4.22 -2.50
N ASN A 83 11.74 -4.66 -2.40
CA ASN A 83 12.91 -3.82 -2.21
C ASN A 83 13.83 -4.02 -3.43
N PRO A 84 13.77 -3.12 -4.44
CA PRO A 84 14.71 -3.16 -5.55
C PRO A 84 16.10 -2.78 -5.06
N VAL A 85 17.05 -3.70 -5.20
CA VAL A 85 18.43 -3.54 -4.74
C VAL A 85 19.42 -3.82 -5.84
N THR A 86 20.65 -3.32 -5.69
CA THR A 86 21.79 -3.74 -6.49
C THR A 86 22.80 -4.43 -5.59
N PHE A 87 23.16 -5.68 -5.88
CA PHE A 87 24.32 -6.33 -5.29
C PHE A 87 25.59 -5.81 -5.98
N VAL A 88 26.46 -5.17 -5.23
CA VAL A 88 27.77 -4.69 -5.67
C VAL A 88 28.81 -5.65 -5.13
N ILE A 89 29.43 -6.45 -6.00
CA ILE A 89 30.36 -7.50 -5.66
C ILE A 89 31.76 -7.10 -6.11
N LYS A 90 32.67 -6.87 -5.17
CA LYS A 90 34.10 -6.73 -5.48
C LYS A 90 34.73 -8.11 -5.47
N THR A 91 35.24 -8.55 -6.60
CA THR A 91 35.83 -9.89 -6.73
C THR A 91 37.27 -9.93 -6.19
N LYS A 92 37.74 -11.10 -5.78
CA LYS A 92 39.16 -11.32 -5.42
C LYS A 92 40.13 -11.06 -6.60
N GLY A 93 39.59 -11.03 -7.84
CA GLY A 93 40.33 -10.65 -9.04
C GLY A 93 40.46 -9.14 -9.24
N GLY A 94 39.79 -8.32 -8.40
CA GLY A 94 39.84 -6.84 -8.45
C GLY A 94 38.74 -6.21 -9.29
N GLU A 95 37.86 -6.99 -9.94
CA GLU A 95 36.73 -6.49 -10.71
C GLU A 95 35.56 -6.13 -9.80
N THR A 96 34.71 -5.20 -10.25
CA THR A 96 33.46 -4.85 -9.57
C THR A 96 32.29 -5.25 -10.45
N LEU A 97 31.42 -6.14 -9.95
CA LEU A 97 30.24 -6.64 -10.63
C LEU A 97 28.99 -6.07 -9.96
N ASN A 98 28.02 -5.66 -10.76
CA ASN A 98 26.72 -5.17 -10.29
C ASN A 98 25.62 -6.09 -10.80
N GLN A 99 24.69 -6.47 -9.91
CA GLN A 99 23.53 -7.27 -10.24
C GLN A 99 22.30 -6.71 -9.55
N ASP A 100 21.34 -6.26 -10.35
CA ASP A 100 20.03 -5.83 -9.84
C ASP A 100 19.18 -7.03 -9.43
N ALA A 101 18.41 -6.85 -8.37
CA ALA A 101 17.54 -7.85 -7.78
C ALA A 101 16.36 -7.19 -7.08
N THR A 102 15.31 -7.96 -6.81
CA THR A 102 14.22 -7.57 -5.93
C THR A 102 14.19 -8.49 -4.72
N ILE A 103 14.33 -7.92 -3.52
CA ILE A 103 14.19 -8.65 -2.26
C ILE A 103 12.79 -8.41 -1.74
N ASN A 104 11.95 -9.46 -1.76
CA ASN A 104 10.61 -9.43 -1.19
C ASN A 104 10.65 -9.72 0.30
N VAL A 105 10.11 -8.82 1.11
CA VAL A 105 10.03 -8.96 2.56
C VAL A 105 8.57 -9.06 2.98
N PHE A 106 8.20 -10.12 3.68
CA PHE A 106 6.86 -10.41 4.14
C PHE A 106 6.73 -10.29 5.65
N ALA A 107 5.51 -10.13 6.15
CA ALA A 107 5.22 -10.21 7.57
C ALA A 107 5.55 -11.61 8.11
N LYS A 108 6.11 -11.68 9.32
CA LYS A 108 6.50 -12.96 9.91
C LYS A 108 5.31 -13.80 10.36
N THR A 109 4.23 -13.16 10.78
CA THR A 109 3.03 -13.83 11.30
C THR A 109 1.97 -13.93 10.22
N PRO A 110 1.38 -15.12 9.97
CA PRO A 110 0.25 -15.25 9.06
C PRO A 110 -0.94 -14.39 9.49
N GLU A 111 -1.63 -13.81 8.50
CA GLU A 111 -2.85 -13.05 8.72
C GLU A 111 -3.96 -13.92 9.28
N LYS A 112 -4.62 -13.45 10.32
CA LYS A 112 -5.80 -14.15 10.87
C LYS A 112 -7.00 -13.94 9.93
N THR A 113 -7.70 -15.01 9.59
CA THR A 113 -9.05 -14.89 9.05
C THR A 113 -9.98 -14.43 10.17
N ILE A 114 -10.58 -13.25 10.00
CA ILE A 114 -11.50 -12.68 10.99
C ILE A 114 -12.91 -12.97 10.53
N THR A 115 -13.70 -13.59 11.41
CA THR A 115 -15.09 -13.91 11.14
C THR A 115 -16.02 -12.81 11.66
N TYR A 116 -17.21 -12.73 11.10
CA TYR A 116 -18.21 -11.73 11.45
C TYR A 116 -19.62 -12.31 11.37
N GLN A 117 -20.57 -11.58 11.95
CA GLN A 117 -21.99 -11.84 11.85
C GLN A 117 -22.72 -10.57 11.46
N ILE A 118 -23.56 -10.62 10.42
CA ILE A 118 -24.47 -9.50 10.10
C ILE A 118 -25.50 -9.39 11.21
N ILE A 119 -25.58 -8.23 11.85
CA ILE A 119 -26.52 -7.95 12.91
C ILE A 119 -27.61 -6.96 12.50
N LYS A 120 -27.32 -6.12 11.49
CA LYS A 120 -28.29 -5.16 10.96
C LYS A 120 -27.97 -4.74 9.53
N GLU A 121 -29.01 -4.40 8.78
CA GLU A 121 -28.92 -3.77 7.46
C GLU A 121 -29.61 -2.41 7.51
N TYR A 122 -29.03 -1.42 6.87
CA TYR A 122 -29.58 -0.09 6.70
C TYR A 122 -29.75 0.20 5.20
N PRO A 123 -30.74 1.01 4.80
CA PRO A 123 -30.84 1.47 3.42
C PRO A 123 -29.66 2.37 3.07
N HIS A 124 -29.21 2.28 1.82
CA HIS A 124 -28.21 3.15 1.21
C HIS A 124 -28.67 3.56 -0.18
N ASN A 125 -28.23 4.70 -0.68
CA ASN A 125 -28.61 5.18 -2.00
C ASN A 125 -27.78 4.47 -3.08
N PRO A 126 -28.37 3.63 -3.94
CA PRO A 126 -27.62 2.91 -4.98
C PRO A 126 -27.10 3.80 -6.12
N ALA A 127 -27.40 5.10 -6.12
CA ALA A 127 -26.77 6.05 -7.02
C ALA A 127 -25.41 6.58 -6.51
N ASN A 128 -25.07 6.28 -5.26
CA ASN A 128 -23.80 6.71 -4.67
C ASN A 128 -22.66 5.79 -5.10
N PHE A 129 -21.61 6.40 -5.61
CA PHE A 129 -20.36 5.72 -5.97
C PHE A 129 -19.33 5.93 -4.87
N VAL A 130 -19.46 5.17 -3.78
CA VAL A 130 -18.72 5.37 -2.53
C VAL A 130 -17.22 5.26 -2.73
N GLN A 131 -16.50 6.32 -2.33
CA GLN A 131 -15.04 6.40 -2.34
C GLN A 131 -14.47 6.74 -0.96
N GLY A 132 -15.27 7.29 -0.06
CA GLY A 132 -14.93 7.51 1.34
C GLY A 132 -16.17 7.39 2.20
N PHE A 133 -16.03 6.78 3.38
CA PHE A 133 -17.18 6.43 4.23
C PHE A 133 -16.79 6.46 5.72
N GLN A 134 -17.32 7.40 6.49
CA GLN A 134 -17.02 7.52 7.90
C GLN A 134 -18.25 7.83 8.73
N LEU A 135 -18.36 7.26 9.94
CA LEU A 135 -19.43 7.52 10.90
C LEU A 135 -18.91 8.37 12.07
N GLU A 136 -19.59 9.49 12.36
CA GLU A 136 -19.41 10.23 13.62
C GLU A 136 -20.77 10.34 14.35
N GLY A 137 -20.87 9.73 15.53
CA GLY A 137 -22.15 9.62 16.26
C GLY A 137 -23.17 8.79 15.49
N ASN A 138 -24.19 9.44 14.89
CA ASN A 138 -25.14 8.79 13.99
C ASN A 138 -25.09 9.36 12.55
N THR A 139 -24.14 10.24 12.27
CA THR A 139 -24.01 10.90 10.97
C THR A 139 -22.94 10.21 10.14
N ILE A 140 -23.31 9.77 8.95
CA ILE A 140 -22.40 9.31 7.92
C ILE A 140 -21.86 10.55 7.17
N TYR A 141 -20.57 10.55 6.92
CA TYR A 141 -19.87 11.41 5.98
C TYR A 141 -19.38 10.52 4.85
N GLU A 142 -19.84 10.82 3.64
CA GLU A 142 -19.59 9.98 2.48
C GLU A 142 -19.03 10.82 1.34
N SER A 143 -18.01 10.30 0.68
CA SER A 143 -17.45 10.87 -0.54
C SER A 143 -17.84 10.02 -1.72
N ASP A 144 -18.53 10.62 -2.68
CA ASP A 144 -18.93 9.99 -3.93
C ASP A 144 -18.00 10.37 -5.07
N GLY A 145 -17.55 9.37 -5.81
CA GLY A 145 -16.78 9.53 -7.04
C GLY A 145 -17.64 9.77 -8.26
N GLN A 146 -17.06 9.60 -9.42
CA GLN A 146 -17.59 9.80 -10.79
C GLN A 146 -17.50 11.25 -11.29
N THR A 147 -16.80 11.40 -12.40
CA THR A 147 -16.69 12.69 -13.11
C THR A 147 -18.06 13.22 -13.47
N GLY A 148 -18.35 14.47 -13.12
CA GLY A 148 -19.65 15.11 -13.36
C GLY A 148 -20.69 14.92 -12.26
N SER A 149 -20.48 13.95 -11.32
CA SER A 149 -21.39 13.70 -10.20
C SER A 149 -20.70 13.63 -8.83
N SER A 150 -19.40 13.80 -8.78
CA SER A 150 -18.63 13.77 -7.54
C SER A 150 -19.13 14.78 -6.50
N GLN A 151 -19.20 14.34 -5.23
CA GLN A 151 -19.67 15.16 -4.13
C GLN A 151 -19.13 14.69 -2.79
N ILE A 152 -19.19 15.56 -1.80
CA ILE A 152 -19.12 15.20 -0.38
C ILE A 152 -20.50 15.37 0.23
N LEU A 153 -20.98 14.39 0.96
CA LEU A 153 -22.33 14.42 1.54
C LEU A 153 -22.32 13.91 2.99
N LYS A 154 -23.37 14.27 3.73
CA LYS A 154 -23.65 13.74 5.04
C LYS A 154 -25.14 13.50 5.26
N TYR A 155 -25.47 12.45 5.99
CA TYR A 155 -26.82 12.04 6.35
C TYR A 155 -26.79 11.18 7.62
N ASN A 156 -27.94 10.99 8.28
CA ASN A 156 -28.02 10.08 9.40
C ASN A 156 -28.08 8.63 8.92
N LEU A 157 -27.37 7.73 9.62
CA LEU A 157 -27.35 6.31 9.32
C LEU A 157 -28.80 5.74 9.26
N GLY A 158 -29.17 5.23 8.09
CA GLY A 158 -30.49 4.70 7.81
C GLY A 158 -31.50 5.73 7.26
N ASP A 159 -31.11 6.99 7.09
CA ASP A 159 -31.93 8.02 6.43
C ASP A 159 -31.33 8.34 5.04
N THR A 160 -32.05 8.01 3.98
CA THR A 160 -31.65 8.29 2.60
C THR A 160 -32.32 9.54 2.00
N THR A 161 -33.05 10.31 2.80
CA THR A 161 -33.89 11.42 2.35
C THR A 161 -33.39 12.79 2.78
N THR A 162 -32.83 12.88 4.00
CA THR A 162 -32.33 14.15 4.56
C THR A 162 -30.81 14.23 4.38
N ILE A 163 -30.40 14.75 3.21
CA ILE A 163 -28.99 14.79 2.80
C ILE A 163 -28.52 16.24 2.71
N THR A 164 -27.33 16.52 3.30
CA THR A 164 -26.55 17.74 3.02
C THR A 164 -25.39 17.35 2.12
N ALA A 165 -25.25 18.01 0.98
CA ALA A 165 -24.23 17.68 0.01
C ALA A 165 -23.56 18.94 -0.58
N THR A 166 -22.29 18.81 -0.97
CA THR A 166 -21.57 19.80 -1.78
C THR A 166 -20.99 19.10 -3.00
N LYS A 167 -21.48 19.48 -4.18
CA LYS A 167 -21.02 18.95 -5.45
C LYS A 167 -19.63 19.50 -5.81
N GLN A 168 -18.79 18.66 -6.41
CA GLN A 168 -17.49 19.04 -6.96
C GLN A 168 -17.63 19.60 -8.38
N PRO A 169 -16.60 20.30 -8.90
CA PRO A 169 -16.52 20.63 -10.31
C PRO A 169 -16.66 19.40 -11.20
N ASP A 170 -17.33 19.54 -12.35
CA ASP A 170 -17.64 18.41 -13.26
C ASP A 170 -16.39 17.70 -13.83
N THR A 171 -15.21 18.28 -13.68
CA THR A 171 -13.91 17.69 -14.10
C THR A 171 -13.22 16.89 -13.01
N VAL A 172 -13.82 16.83 -11.82
CA VAL A 172 -13.23 16.18 -10.64
C VAL A 172 -13.83 14.80 -10.46
N PHE A 173 -12.96 13.84 -10.13
CA PHE A 173 -13.35 12.55 -9.57
C PHE A 173 -12.94 12.55 -8.11
N SER A 174 -13.91 12.61 -7.19
CA SER A 174 -13.66 12.56 -5.74
C SER A 174 -13.32 11.16 -5.28
N GLU A 175 -12.51 11.10 -4.24
CA GLU A 175 -12.00 9.87 -3.64
C GLU A 175 -12.21 9.88 -2.12
N GLY A 176 -11.36 9.21 -1.36
CA GLY A 176 -11.47 9.04 0.07
C GLY A 176 -11.66 10.34 0.85
N ALA A 177 -12.38 10.26 1.97
CA ALA A 177 -12.60 11.40 2.84
C ALA A 177 -12.51 11.00 4.32
N THR A 178 -12.10 11.94 5.19
CA THR A 178 -12.03 11.72 6.64
C THR A 178 -12.27 13.00 7.42
N ILE A 179 -12.71 12.84 8.68
CA ILE A 179 -12.97 13.93 9.61
C ILE A 179 -11.72 14.21 10.45
N VAL A 180 -11.35 15.48 10.55
CA VAL A 180 -10.29 15.97 11.45
C VAL A 180 -10.83 17.17 12.23
N GLY A 181 -11.24 16.94 13.46
CA GLY A 181 -11.83 17.99 14.31
C GLY A 181 -13.14 18.54 13.73
N ASP A 182 -13.14 19.81 13.38
CA ASP A 182 -14.28 20.52 12.78
C ASP A 182 -14.24 20.58 11.24
N LYS A 183 -13.39 19.77 10.61
CA LYS A 183 -13.18 19.74 9.17
C LYS A 183 -13.39 18.37 8.59
N VAL A 184 -13.70 18.31 7.29
CA VAL A 184 -13.68 17.10 6.45
C VAL A 184 -12.64 17.31 5.37
N TYR A 185 -11.74 16.36 5.25
CA TYR A 185 -10.75 16.28 4.18
C TYR A 185 -11.23 15.29 3.14
N GLN A 186 -11.14 15.64 1.86
CA GLN A 186 -11.54 14.80 0.74
C GLN A 186 -10.43 14.81 -0.32
N LEU A 187 -10.12 13.64 -0.86
CA LEU A 187 -9.17 13.46 -1.95
C LEU A 187 -9.86 13.57 -3.32
N THR A 188 -9.02 13.70 -4.34
CA THR A 188 -9.38 13.52 -5.76
C THR A 188 -8.47 12.50 -6.40
N TRP A 189 -8.94 11.79 -7.42
CA TRP A 189 -8.17 10.75 -8.10
C TRP A 189 -6.89 11.32 -8.74
N GLN A 190 -6.95 11.82 -9.96
CA GLN A 190 -5.79 12.27 -10.76
C GLN A 190 -5.60 13.77 -10.76
N ASN A 191 -6.52 14.54 -10.20
CA ASN A 191 -6.41 15.99 -10.10
C ASN A 191 -5.30 16.44 -9.15
N LYS A 192 -4.79 15.55 -8.26
CA LYS A 192 -3.69 15.81 -7.29
C LYS A 192 -3.96 16.98 -6.37
N VAL A 193 -5.21 17.21 -6.05
CA VAL A 193 -5.68 18.22 -5.12
C VAL A 193 -6.64 17.58 -4.13
N GLY A 194 -6.54 17.97 -2.86
CA GLY A 194 -7.53 17.62 -1.85
C GLY A 194 -8.31 18.85 -1.43
N TYR A 195 -9.51 18.63 -0.96
CA TYR A 195 -10.43 19.66 -0.48
C TYR A 195 -10.60 19.58 1.03
N ILE A 196 -10.75 20.72 1.68
CA ILE A 196 -11.04 20.83 3.10
C ILE A 196 -12.35 21.60 3.26
N TYR A 197 -13.31 20.97 3.96
CA TYR A 197 -14.63 21.53 4.20
C TYR A 197 -14.85 21.81 5.68
N ASP A 198 -15.71 22.78 5.98
CA ASP A 198 -16.35 22.90 7.29
C ASP A 198 -17.27 21.70 7.54
N LYS A 199 -17.07 20.97 8.62
CA LYS A 199 -17.81 19.75 8.93
C LYS A 199 -19.32 20.00 9.13
N ALA A 200 -19.67 21.13 9.72
CA ALA A 200 -21.08 21.45 10.04
C ALA A 200 -21.89 21.77 8.77
N SER A 201 -21.32 22.51 7.83
CA SER A 201 -22.04 23.02 6.65
C SER A 201 -21.67 22.34 5.34
N LEU A 202 -20.56 21.59 5.29
CA LEU A 202 -19.88 21.07 4.11
C LEU A 202 -19.47 22.19 3.11
N LYS A 203 -19.34 23.41 3.57
CA LYS A 203 -18.77 24.50 2.78
C LYS A 203 -17.27 24.30 2.57
N LEU A 204 -16.81 24.45 1.33
CA LEU A 204 -15.38 24.43 0.98
C LEU A 204 -14.67 25.58 1.71
N LEU A 205 -13.61 25.25 2.43
CA LEU A 205 -12.74 26.19 3.15
C LEU A 205 -11.45 26.45 2.39
N SER A 206 -10.80 25.39 1.89
CA SER A 206 -9.52 25.49 1.18
C SER A 206 -9.22 24.22 0.40
N GLU A 207 -8.16 24.29 -0.39
CA GLU A 207 -7.58 23.16 -1.13
C GLU A 207 -6.15 22.92 -0.66
N PHE A 208 -5.63 21.71 -0.88
CA PHE A 208 -4.22 21.37 -0.65
C PHE A 208 -3.67 20.52 -1.80
N PRO A 209 -2.40 20.75 -2.22
CA PRO A 209 -1.76 19.91 -3.22
C PRO A 209 -1.27 18.59 -2.60
N TYR A 210 -1.17 17.54 -3.40
CA TYR A 210 -0.54 16.30 -2.97
C TYR A 210 0.98 16.43 -2.91
N PRO A 211 1.65 15.67 -2.03
CA PRO A 211 3.09 15.45 -2.11
C PRO A 211 3.49 14.90 -3.49
N ASN A 212 4.67 15.29 -4.00
CA ASN A 212 5.15 14.83 -5.31
C ASN A 212 5.27 13.29 -5.41
N ALA A 213 5.48 12.60 -4.29
CA ALA A 213 5.58 11.14 -4.24
C ALA A 213 4.25 10.43 -4.49
N ILE A 214 3.11 11.13 -4.40
CA ILE A 214 1.77 10.55 -4.54
C ILE A 214 1.23 10.85 -5.93
N GLY A 215 0.99 9.78 -6.69
CA GLY A 215 0.48 9.87 -8.06
C GLY A 215 -1.01 10.14 -8.13
N GLU A 216 -1.77 9.45 -7.29
CA GLU A 216 -3.23 9.45 -7.24
C GLU A 216 -3.69 9.46 -5.77
N GLY A 217 -4.86 9.99 -5.48
CA GLY A 217 -5.48 9.83 -4.17
C GLY A 217 -6.58 8.79 -4.28
N TRP A 218 -6.63 7.82 -3.34
CA TRP A 218 -7.66 6.80 -3.27
C TRP A 218 -8.38 6.84 -1.91
N GLY A 219 -7.92 6.12 -0.90
CA GLY A 219 -8.53 6.14 0.43
C GLY A 219 -7.89 7.18 1.35
N LEU A 220 -8.64 7.63 2.34
CA LEU A 220 -8.18 8.60 3.35
C LEU A 220 -8.80 8.30 4.71
N THR A 221 -7.97 8.20 5.74
CA THR A 221 -8.40 8.16 7.14
C THR A 221 -7.51 8.99 8.05
N TYR A 222 -7.85 9.09 9.34
CA TYR A 222 -7.11 9.89 10.31
C TYR A 222 -6.84 9.10 11.60
N ASP A 223 -5.56 8.96 12.01
CA ASP A 223 -5.15 8.18 13.18
C ASP A 223 -5.14 8.98 14.51
N GLY A 224 -5.68 10.18 14.51
CA GLY A 224 -5.65 11.10 15.65
C GLY A 224 -4.44 12.05 15.61
N LYS A 225 -3.49 11.83 14.70
CA LYS A 225 -2.28 12.64 14.52
C LYS A 225 -2.00 12.96 13.05
N ASN A 226 -2.08 11.95 12.19
CA ASN A 226 -1.78 12.06 10.77
C ASN A 226 -2.98 11.67 9.92
N LEU A 227 -3.12 12.28 8.76
CA LEU A 227 -3.91 11.71 7.67
C LEU A 227 -3.15 10.49 7.11
N ILE A 228 -3.86 9.40 6.85
CA ILE A 228 -3.32 8.20 6.21
C ILE A 228 -4.01 8.04 4.86
N LEU A 229 -3.21 8.06 3.79
CA LEU A 229 -3.66 8.04 2.40
C LEU A 229 -3.18 6.77 1.70
N SER A 230 -4.04 6.14 0.91
CA SER A 230 -3.70 5.13 -0.08
C SER A 230 -3.73 5.73 -1.50
N ASP A 231 -2.94 5.17 -2.41
CA ASP A 231 -2.81 5.62 -3.81
C ASP A 231 -3.04 4.49 -4.83
N GLY A 232 -3.72 3.42 -4.41
CA GLY A 232 -3.91 2.23 -5.23
C GLY A 232 -2.70 1.29 -5.29
N THR A 233 -1.56 1.67 -4.73
CA THR A 233 -0.40 0.79 -4.56
C THR A 233 -0.45 0.05 -3.22
N LYS A 234 0.64 -0.62 -2.88
CA LYS A 234 0.87 -1.24 -1.57
C LYS A 234 1.23 -0.23 -0.46
N THR A 235 1.33 1.07 -0.77
CA THR A 235 1.87 2.08 0.15
C THR A 235 0.75 2.83 0.87
N LEU A 236 0.90 2.98 2.18
CA LEU A 236 0.16 3.94 2.98
C LEU A 236 1.06 5.12 3.31
N TYR A 237 0.62 6.33 2.96
CA TYR A 237 1.32 7.59 3.20
C TYR A 237 0.72 8.29 4.41
N PHE A 238 1.55 8.76 5.31
CA PHE A 238 1.16 9.55 6.48
C PHE A 238 1.48 11.01 6.22
N LEU A 239 0.47 11.87 6.31
CA LEU A 239 0.58 13.30 6.04
C LEU A 239 0.21 14.09 7.29
N SER A 240 0.81 15.27 7.49
CA SER A 240 0.38 16.16 8.56
C SER A 240 -0.93 16.87 8.18
N PRO A 241 -1.98 16.86 9.02
CA PRO A 241 -3.19 17.65 8.71
C PRO A 241 -2.94 19.16 8.59
N SER A 242 -1.89 19.68 9.23
CA SER A 242 -1.53 21.10 9.14
C SER A 242 -0.76 21.46 7.85
N ASP A 243 -0.13 20.48 7.21
CA ASP A 243 0.56 20.61 5.91
C ASP A 243 0.48 19.28 5.13
N PRO A 244 -0.66 18.98 4.50
CA PRO A 244 -0.86 17.71 3.80
C PRO A 244 0.00 17.58 2.53
N SER A 245 0.74 18.61 2.14
CA SER A 245 1.66 18.57 1.00
C SER A 245 2.96 17.79 1.28
N LYS A 246 3.16 17.30 2.50
CA LYS A 246 4.39 16.61 2.92
C LYS A 246 4.11 15.24 3.49
N VAL A 247 4.84 14.24 2.97
CA VAL A 247 4.89 12.90 3.56
C VAL A 247 5.74 12.94 4.84
N VAL A 248 5.13 12.57 5.96
CA VAL A 248 5.82 12.45 7.27
C VAL A 248 6.42 11.05 7.42
N LYS A 249 5.72 10.04 6.91
CA LYS A 249 6.07 8.62 6.99
C LYS A 249 5.35 7.88 5.88
N GLN A 250 5.91 6.74 5.45
CA GLN A 250 5.21 5.76 4.63
C GLN A 250 5.51 4.34 5.09
N VAL A 251 4.60 3.43 4.83
CA VAL A 251 4.77 1.98 5.06
C VAL A 251 4.24 1.21 3.85
N SER A 252 4.90 0.11 3.51
CA SER A 252 4.38 -0.86 2.54
C SER A 252 3.55 -1.91 3.25
N VAL A 253 2.46 -2.36 2.64
CA VAL A 253 1.52 -3.31 3.22
C VAL A 253 1.78 -4.71 2.67
N ALA A 254 2.09 -5.63 3.57
CA ALA A 254 2.30 -7.04 3.22
C ALA A 254 1.79 -7.96 4.32
N GLY A 255 1.33 -9.14 3.90
CA GLY A 255 1.06 -10.28 4.77
C GLY A 255 2.24 -11.24 4.82
N ASN A 256 1.99 -12.46 5.32
CA ASN A 256 3.04 -13.47 5.51
C ASN A 256 3.59 -14.04 4.19
N ALA A 257 2.81 -14.06 3.12
CA ALA A 257 3.18 -14.69 1.86
C ALA A 257 2.88 -13.85 0.62
N GLN A 258 2.42 -12.62 0.80
CA GLN A 258 2.09 -11.75 -0.33
C GLN A 258 2.13 -10.27 0.06
N VAL A 259 2.39 -9.45 -0.93
CA VAL A 259 2.21 -7.99 -0.88
C VAL A 259 0.74 -7.69 -1.23
N TYR A 260 0.16 -6.70 -0.56
CA TYR A 260 -1.19 -6.23 -0.86
C TYR A 260 -1.12 -4.86 -1.52
N ASP A 261 -1.40 -4.83 -2.82
CA ASP A 261 -1.62 -3.63 -3.62
C ASP A 261 -3.13 -3.33 -3.78
N GLN A 262 -3.46 -2.34 -4.57
CA GLN A 262 -4.84 -1.90 -4.83
C GLN A 262 -5.58 -1.48 -3.56
N LEU A 263 -4.83 -0.94 -2.55
CA LEU A 263 -5.44 -0.40 -1.34
C LEU A 263 -6.32 0.78 -1.69
N ASN A 264 -7.58 0.74 -1.27
CA ASN A 264 -8.57 1.75 -1.62
C ASN A 264 -9.08 2.45 -0.36
N GLU A 265 -10.37 2.46 -0.14
CA GLU A 265 -10.99 3.14 0.99
C GLU A 265 -10.42 2.65 2.32
N LEU A 266 -10.22 3.58 3.25
CA LEU A 266 -9.53 3.39 4.51
C LEU A 266 -10.34 3.87 5.71
N GLU A 267 -10.31 3.10 6.80
CA GLU A 267 -10.79 3.54 8.10
C GLU A 267 -9.81 3.20 9.22
N PHE A 268 -9.55 4.15 10.13
CA PHE A 268 -8.72 3.93 11.31
C PHE A 268 -9.60 3.67 12.53
N HIS A 269 -9.42 2.50 13.14
CA HIS A 269 -10.17 2.12 14.34
C HIS A 269 -9.32 1.32 15.33
N ASN A 270 -9.36 1.66 16.60
CA ASN A 270 -8.69 0.94 17.71
C ASN A 270 -7.20 0.65 17.43
N GLY A 271 -6.48 1.62 16.86
CA GLY A 271 -5.03 1.52 16.62
C GLY A 271 -4.63 0.81 15.33
N PHE A 272 -5.59 0.42 14.48
CA PHE A 272 -5.35 -0.28 13.20
C PHE A 272 -5.99 0.47 12.04
N VAL A 273 -5.39 0.33 10.86
CA VAL A 273 -6.00 0.75 9.60
C VAL A 273 -6.74 -0.43 9.00
N TYR A 274 -7.99 -0.21 8.62
CA TYR A 274 -8.78 -1.13 7.83
C TYR A 274 -8.79 -0.61 6.40
N ALA A 275 -8.54 -1.48 5.42
CA ALA A 275 -8.41 -1.09 4.02
C ALA A 275 -9.23 -2.01 3.11
N ASN A 276 -10.05 -1.44 2.24
CA ASN A 276 -10.60 -2.15 1.09
C ASN A 276 -9.48 -2.46 0.10
N VAL A 277 -9.55 -3.60 -0.56
CA VAL A 277 -8.70 -3.95 -1.71
C VAL A 277 -9.57 -3.89 -2.97
N TRP A 278 -9.25 -2.97 -3.86
CA TRP A 278 -10.05 -2.74 -5.06
C TRP A 278 -10.25 -4.02 -5.89
N GLN A 279 -11.45 -4.23 -6.41
CA GLN A 279 -11.90 -5.42 -7.13
C GLN A 279 -11.91 -6.73 -6.30
N LYS A 280 -11.56 -6.69 -5.01
CA LYS A 280 -11.61 -7.86 -4.14
C LYS A 280 -12.61 -7.63 -3.00
N PRO A 281 -13.48 -8.59 -2.67
CA PRO A 281 -14.44 -8.45 -1.58
C PRO A 281 -13.80 -8.72 -0.21
N ILE A 282 -12.65 -8.11 0.04
CA ILE A 282 -11.88 -8.29 1.28
C ILE A 282 -11.57 -6.94 1.93
N ILE A 283 -11.49 -6.96 3.26
CA ILE A 283 -10.96 -5.85 4.06
C ILE A 283 -9.76 -6.38 4.84
N LEU A 284 -8.67 -5.64 4.78
CA LEU A 284 -7.45 -5.92 5.52
C LEU A 284 -7.46 -5.16 6.84
N LYS A 285 -6.94 -5.79 7.92
CA LYS A 285 -6.59 -5.13 9.17
C LYS A 285 -5.08 -5.00 9.23
N ILE A 286 -4.58 -3.77 9.25
CA ILE A 286 -3.17 -3.43 9.06
C ILE A 286 -2.63 -2.73 10.30
N ASP A 287 -1.44 -3.14 10.77
CA ASP A 287 -0.71 -2.37 11.78
C ASP A 287 -0.06 -1.14 11.10
N PRO A 288 -0.48 0.09 11.45
CA PRO A 288 0.04 1.30 10.82
C PRO A 288 1.50 1.60 11.18
N LYS A 289 2.08 0.91 12.14
CA LYS A 289 3.48 1.13 12.57
C LYS A 289 4.46 0.63 11.52
N ASN A 290 4.17 -0.52 10.92
CA ASN A 290 5.09 -1.24 10.02
C ASN A 290 4.44 -1.74 8.71
N GLY A 291 3.11 -1.68 8.55
CA GLY A 291 2.38 -2.12 7.37
C GLY A 291 2.02 -3.62 7.37
N GLU A 292 2.25 -4.35 8.47
CA GLU A 292 1.87 -5.77 8.55
C GLU A 292 0.35 -5.95 8.51
N VAL A 293 -0.11 -6.83 7.63
CA VAL A 293 -1.50 -7.31 7.63
C VAL A 293 -1.64 -8.36 8.71
N ILE A 294 -2.35 -8.01 9.79
CA ILE A 294 -2.56 -8.90 10.93
C ILE A 294 -3.87 -9.68 10.86
N GLY A 295 -4.79 -9.26 9.99
CA GLY A 295 -6.07 -9.93 9.80
C GLY A 295 -6.73 -9.57 8.48
N LYS A 296 -7.65 -10.45 8.05
CA LYS A 296 -8.39 -10.32 6.81
C LYS A 296 -9.83 -10.76 7.00
N PHE A 297 -10.75 -9.94 6.52
CA PHE A 297 -12.18 -10.26 6.39
C PHE A 297 -12.47 -10.67 4.94
N ASP A 298 -13.33 -11.66 4.75
CA ASP A 298 -13.86 -12.07 3.46
C ASP A 298 -15.36 -11.75 3.41
N PHE A 299 -15.75 -10.80 2.58
CA PHE A 299 -17.13 -10.36 2.38
C PHE A 299 -17.72 -10.85 1.05
N THR A 300 -17.15 -11.91 0.47
CA THR A 300 -17.59 -12.47 -0.82
C THR A 300 -19.10 -12.74 -0.86
N GLU A 301 -19.67 -13.30 0.21
CA GLU A 301 -21.09 -13.64 0.23
C GLU A 301 -22.01 -12.40 0.32
N ILE A 302 -21.54 -11.30 0.89
CA ILE A 302 -22.27 -10.03 0.88
C ILE A 302 -22.11 -9.36 -0.49
N ALA A 303 -20.88 -9.26 -1.00
CA ALA A 303 -20.61 -8.62 -2.29
C ALA A 303 -21.40 -9.24 -3.45
N LYS A 304 -21.54 -10.57 -3.50
CA LYS A 304 -22.35 -11.27 -4.51
C LYS A 304 -23.82 -10.81 -4.58
N ARG A 305 -24.37 -10.26 -3.48
CA ARG A 305 -25.76 -9.78 -3.45
C ARG A 305 -25.93 -8.47 -4.22
N HIS A 306 -24.85 -7.73 -4.44
CA HIS A 306 -24.84 -6.39 -5.02
C HIS A 306 -24.18 -6.30 -6.39
N THR A 307 -23.32 -7.26 -6.75
CA THR A 307 -22.59 -7.23 -8.02
C THR A 307 -23.53 -7.39 -9.20
N LYS A 308 -23.81 -6.28 -9.90
CA LYS A 308 -24.57 -6.19 -11.15
C LYS A 308 -23.67 -5.75 -12.31
N GLY A 309 -22.61 -5.01 -12.00
CA GLY A 309 -21.60 -4.50 -12.93
C GLY A 309 -20.19 -4.68 -12.37
N THR A 310 -19.18 -4.32 -13.17
CA THR A 310 -17.76 -4.44 -12.80
C THR A 310 -17.35 -3.50 -11.69
N ASP A 311 -18.08 -2.40 -11.52
CA ASP A 311 -17.76 -1.34 -10.56
C ASP A 311 -18.58 -1.44 -9.27
N ASP A 312 -19.52 -2.39 -9.16
CA ASP A 312 -20.37 -2.57 -7.98
C ASP A 312 -19.61 -3.34 -6.89
N VAL A 313 -18.46 -2.82 -6.48
CA VAL A 313 -17.51 -3.48 -5.58
C VAL A 313 -17.67 -3.00 -4.14
N LEU A 314 -17.25 -3.85 -3.20
CA LEU A 314 -17.09 -3.50 -1.80
C LEU A 314 -16.14 -2.30 -1.69
N ASN A 315 -16.62 -1.19 -1.13
CA ASN A 315 -15.83 0.01 -0.87
C ASN A 315 -16.58 0.91 0.13
N GLY A 316 -16.02 1.10 1.30
CA GLY A 316 -16.62 1.88 2.40
C GLY A 316 -16.61 1.11 3.71
N ILE A 317 -15.87 1.63 4.68
CA ILE A 317 -15.68 1.07 6.02
C ILE A 317 -15.93 2.18 7.05
N ALA A 318 -16.75 1.90 8.04
CA ALA A 318 -16.87 2.77 9.20
C ALA A 318 -17.08 1.91 10.47
N PHE A 319 -17.01 2.53 11.64
CA PHE A 319 -17.24 1.82 12.89
C PHE A 319 -18.34 2.46 13.72
N LYS A 320 -19.19 1.62 14.31
CA LYS A 320 -20.22 1.98 15.28
C LYS A 320 -19.97 1.23 16.58
N GLY A 321 -19.25 1.87 17.49
CA GLY A 321 -18.63 1.15 18.61
C GLY A 321 -17.63 0.13 18.09
N ASP A 322 -17.75 -1.14 18.48
CA ASP A 322 -16.90 -2.23 18.01
C ASP A 322 -17.43 -2.93 16.76
N ASN A 323 -18.64 -2.58 16.30
CA ASN A 323 -19.21 -3.13 15.08
C ASN A 323 -18.69 -2.39 13.86
N MET A 324 -18.37 -3.14 12.80
CA MET A 324 -17.98 -2.57 11.51
C MET A 324 -19.22 -2.31 10.65
N LEU A 325 -19.29 -1.15 10.01
CA LEU A 325 -20.22 -0.85 8.94
C LEU A 325 -19.49 -1.00 7.60
N ILE A 326 -20.09 -1.71 6.67
CA ILE A 326 -19.56 -1.87 5.31
C ILE A 326 -20.63 -1.55 4.28
N THR A 327 -20.19 -1.00 3.16
CA THR A 327 -21.02 -0.75 1.98
C THR A 327 -20.18 -0.91 0.71
N GLY A 328 -20.68 -0.49 -0.43
CA GLY A 328 -19.97 -0.56 -1.69
C GLY A 328 -20.48 0.44 -2.71
N LYS A 329 -19.74 0.56 -3.80
CA LYS A 329 -20.10 1.39 -4.95
C LYS A 329 -21.43 0.88 -5.54
N ASN A 330 -22.43 1.77 -5.68
CA ASN A 330 -23.77 1.46 -6.19
C ASN A 330 -24.55 0.44 -5.34
N TRP A 331 -24.16 0.17 -4.11
CA TRP A 331 -24.91 -0.73 -3.23
C TRP A 331 -26.13 -0.01 -2.64
N ASP A 332 -27.23 -0.74 -2.46
CA ASP A 332 -28.46 -0.24 -1.83
C ASP A 332 -28.53 -0.50 -0.31
N LYS A 333 -27.43 -1.02 0.29
CA LYS A 333 -27.35 -1.39 1.69
C LYS A 333 -26.02 -0.98 2.32
N ILE A 334 -26.11 -0.62 3.61
CA ILE A 334 -25.01 -0.63 4.58
C ILE A 334 -25.25 -1.81 5.52
N TYR A 335 -24.24 -2.62 5.73
CA TYR A 335 -24.28 -3.76 6.66
C TYR A 335 -23.55 -3.42 7.95
N GLU A 336 -24.22 -3.59 9.09
CA GLU A 336 -23.58 -3.59 10.41
C GLU A 336 -23.20 -5.03 10.75
N VAL A 337 -21.92 -5.28 10.95
CA VAL A 337 -21.38 -6.60 11.29
C VAL A 337 -20.68 -6.58 12.64
N GLU A 338 -20.97 -7.57 13.46
CA GLU A 338 -20.27 -7.85 14.72
C GLU A 338 -19.03 -8.70 14.40
N ILE A 339 -17.85 -8.23 14.83
CA ILE A 339 -16.57 -8.93 14.66
C ILE A 339 -16.45 -10.01 15.74
N LYS A 340 -16.04 -11.23 15.35
CA LYS A 340 -15.94 -12.40 16.24
C LYS A 340 -14.48 -12.73 16.59
#